data_da75ed4da99c1baf4e162225bba0da42
#
_entry.id   da75ed4da99c1baf4e162225bba0da42
#
_cell.length_a   1.000
_cell.length_b   1.000
_cell.length_c   1.000
_cell.angle_alpha   90.00
_cell.angle_beta   90.00
_cell.angle_gamma   90.00
#
_symmetry.space_group_name_H-M   'P 1'
#
loop_
_entity.id
_entity.type
_entity.pdbx_description
1 polymer ?
#
loop_
_entity_poly.entity_id
_entity_poly.type
_entity_poly.pdbx_seq_one_letter_code
_entity_poly.pdbx_strand_id
1 'polypeptide(L)'
;VDEYINKGGNFWIAKNDETLIGTIGIMPYSNEIAVLKKFFVYEDYQGAPNHVGRKLYDVLLSFALEKGYKTILLDTPHNTERAHKFYHKAGFRQVKETELPIKFSHPYKDCDFFLLEL
;
A
#
# COMPACT_ATOMS: atom_id res chain seq x y z
N VAL A 1 9.75 -1.13 10.97
CA VAL A 1 8.81 -0.16 11.57
C VAL A 1 9.50 1.17 11.81
N ASP A 2 10.61 1.16 12.51
CA ASP A 2 11.35 2.40 12.81
C ASP A 2 11.81 3.14 11.56
N GLU A 3 12.20 2.40 10.52
CA GLU A 3 12.62 3.00 9.26
C GLU A 3 11.53 3.88 8.64
N TYR A 4 10.28 3.41 8.67
CA TYR A 4 9.17 4.16 8.10
C TYR A 4 8.86 5.42 8.90
N ILE A 5 8.85 5.30 10.22
CA ILE A 5 8.54 6.42 11.11
C ILE A 5 9.63 7.48 11.03
N ASN A 6 10.89 7.07 11.07
CA ASN A 6 12.03 7.99 11.04
C ASN A 6 12.12 8.79 9.73
N LYS A 7 11.57 8.24 8.64
CA LYS A 7 11.55 8.92 7.34
C LYS A 7 10.27 9.71 7.09
N GLY A 8 9.39 9.81 8.11
CA GLY A 8 8.14 10.54 7.97
C GLY A 8 6.98 9.73 7.46
N GLY A 9 7.15 8.42 7.30
CA GLY A 9 6.09 7.49 6.98
C GLY A 9 5.48 6.87 8.22
N ASN A 10 4.81 5.74 8.04
CA ASN A 10 4.27 4.99 9.15
C ASN A 10 4.07 3.53 8.74
N PHE A 11 3.78 2.70 9.73
CA PHE A 11 3.61 1.27 9.53
C PHE A 11 2.57 0.78 10.53
N TRP A 12 1.58 0.02 10.06
CA TRP A 12 0.50 -0.49 10.90
C TRP A 12 0.44 -2.00 10.81
N ILE A 13 0.02 -2.61 11.91
CA ILE A 13 -0.19 -4.05 11.98
C ILE A 13 -1.61 -4.32 12.44
N ALA A 14 -2.16 -5.43 11.99
CA ALA A 14 -3.42 -5.95 12.46
C ALA A 14 -3.17 -7.25 13.22
N LYS A 15 -3.82 -7.40 14.35
CA LYS A 15 -3.71 -8.58 15.19
C LYS A 15 -5.07 -9.16 15.51
N ASN A 16 -5.11 -10.47 15.62
CA ASN A 16 -6.23 -11.17 16.22
C ASN A 16 -5.68 -11.79 17.51
N ASP A 17 -6.04 -11.20 18.66
CA ASP A 17 -5.41 -11.47 19.95
C ASP A 17 -3.89 -11.19 19.85
N GLU A 18 -3.03 -12.17 20.10
CA GLU A 18 -1.58 -12.02 20.02
C GLU A 18 -1.02 -12.35 18.63
N THR A 19 -1.88 -12.75 17.68
CA THR A 19 -1.44 -13.22 16.37
C THR A 19 -1.45 -12.08 15.35
N LEU A 20 -0.32 -11.85 14.70
CA LEU A 20 -0.23 -10.92 13.59
C LEU A 20 -0.99 -11.48 12.38
N ILE A 21 -1.93 -10.71 11.83
CA ILE A 21 -2.75 -11.16 10.71
C ILE A 21 -2.61 -10.28 9.47
N GLY A 22 -1.99 -9.12 9.58
CA GLY A 22 -1.77 -8.26 8.43
C GLY A 22 -0.88 -7.08 8.74
N THR A 23 -0.34 -6.48 7.69
CA THR A 23 0.52 -5.29 7.78
C THR A 23 0.25 -4.35 6.63
N ILE A 24 0.56 -3.08 6.80
CA ILE A 24 0.61 -2.10 5.73
C ILE A 24 1.56 -0.98 6.13
N GLY A 25 2.30 -0.44 5.18
CA GLY A 25 3.22 0.65 5.43
C GLY A 25 3.16 1.72 4.36
N ILE A 26 3.56 2.93 4.71
CA ILE A 26 3.68 4.04 3.79
C ILE A 26 5.02 4.72 4.02
N MET A 27 5.76 4.95 2.93
CA MET A 27 7.07 5.57 2.95
C MET A 27 7.03 6.83 2.09
N PRO A 28 7.44 7.99 2.60
CA PRO A 28 7.45 9.19 1.78
C PRO A 28 8.58 9.12 0.73
N TYR A 29 8.28 9.58 -0.46
CA TYR A 29 9.28 9.83 -1.48
C TYR A 29 9.57 11.33 -1.58
N SER A 30 8.54 12.15 -1.46
CA SER A 30 8.64 13.60 -1.42
C SER A 30 7.51 14.14 -0.54
N ASN A 31 7.35 15.46 -0.46
CA ASN A 31 6.28 16.08 0.31
C ASN A 31 4.89 15.74 -0.25
N GLU A 32 4.81 15.38 -1.52
CA GLU A 32 3.54 15.12 -2.19
C GLU A 32 3.33 13.66 -2.58
N ILE A 33 4.40 12.87 -2.65
CA ILE A 33 4.35 11.49 -3.15
C ILE A 33 4.79 10.52 -2.08
N ALA A 34 3.96 9.53 -1.82
CA ALA A 34 4.26 8.45 -0.90
C ALA A 34 4.11 7.10 -1.59
N VAL A 35 4.80 6.09 -1.08
CA VAL A 35 4.78 4.73 -1.63
C VAL A 35 4.18 3.80 -0.60
N LEU A 36 3.13 3.08 -1.00
CA LEU A 36 2.52 2.03 -0.19
C LEU A 36 3.40 0.78 -0.26
N LYS A 37 3.73 0.23 0.89
CA LYS A 37 4.63 -0.92 1.00
C LYS A 37 4.14 -1.92 2.03
N LYS A 38 4.61 -3.17 1.90
CA LYS A 38 4.39 -4.20 2.91
C LYS A 38 2.90 -4.44 3.21
N PHE A 39 2.06 -4.29 2.20
CA PHE A 39 0.64 -4.57 2.34
C PHE A 39 0.41 -6.08 2.24
N PHE A 40 0.04 -6.67 3.35
CA PHE A 40 -0.06 -8.11 3.47
C PHE A 40 -1.18 -8.48 4.47
N VAL A 41 -1.99 -9.47 4.10
CA VAL A 41 -3.01 -10.05 4.99
C VAL A 41 -2.96 -11.55 4.83
N TYR A 42 -2.90 -12.30 5.93
CA TYR A 42 -2.95 -13.76 5.86
C TYR A 42 -4.24 -14.21 5.18
N GLU A 43 -4.13 -15.28 4.40
CA GLU A 43 -5.21 -15.76 3.54
C GLU A 43 -6.52 -15.98 4.30
N ASP A 44 -6.46 -16.54 5.51
CA ASP A 44 -7.65 -16.80 6.33
C ASP A 44 -8.41 -15.54 6.74
N TYR A 45 -7.78 -14.37 6.62
CA TYR A 45 -8.36 -13.10 7.03
C TYR A 45 -8.61 -12.16 5.87
N GLN A 46 -8.43 -12.62 4.64
CA GLN A 46 -8.70 -11.82 3.45
C GLN A 46 -10.20 -11.80 3.15
N GLY A 47 -10.70 -10.62 2.76
CA GLY A 47 -12.09 -10.45 2.39
C GLY A 47 -13.06 -10.57 3.56
N ALA A 48 -14.31 -10.91 3.22
CA ALA A 48 -15.37 -11.03 4.22
C ALA A 48 -15.16 -12.26 5.12
N PRO A 49 -15.59 -12.20 6.39
CA PRO A 49 -16.31 -11.09 7.00
C PRO A 49 -15.41 -10.02 7.62
N ASN A 50 -14.11 -10.30 7.75
CA ASN A 50 -13.21 -9.48 8.57
C ASN A 50 -12.76 -8.19 7.87
N HIS A 51 -12.58 -8.22 6.54
CA HIS A 51 -12.12 -7.09 5.75
C HIS A 51 -10.86 -6.41 6.30
N VAL A 52 -9.90 -7.20 6.76
CA VAL A 52 -8.68 -6.71 7.41
C VAL A 52 -7.88 -5.81 6.46
N GLY A 53 -7.75 -6.21 5.21
CA GLY A 53 -7.03 -5.41 4.21
C GLY A 53 -7.66 -4.04 4.02
N ARG A 54 -8.98 -3.98 3.95
CA ARG A 54 -9.69 -2.70 3.80
C ARG A 54 -9.50 -1.81 5.02
N LYS A 55 -9.55 -2.38 6.21
CA LYS A 55 -9.35 -1.62 7.45
C LYS A 55 -7.95 -1.06 7.54
N LEU A 56 -6.93 -1.86 7.19
CA LEU A 56 -5.55 -1.40 7.15
C LEU A 56 -5.37 -0.29 6.12
N TYR A 57 -5.92 -0.48 4.94
CA TYR A 57 -5.83 0.52 3.87
C TYR A 57 -6.51 1.83 4.27
N ASP A 58 -7.68 1.78 4.92
CA ASP A 58 -8.39 2.98 5.35
C ASP A 58 -7.57 3.79 6.36
N VAL A 59 -6.86 3.13 7.27
CA VAL A 59 -5.97 3.80 8.22
C VAL A 59 -4.82 4.48 7.48
N LEU A 60 -4.20 3.80 6.53
CA LEU A 60 -3.13 4.36 5.72
C LEU A 60 -3.63 5.58 4.91
N LEU A 61 -4.79 5.46 4.31
CA LEU A 61 -5.36 6.55 3.52
C LEU A 61 -5.62 7.79 4.36
N SER A 62 -6.18 7.61 5.56
CA SER A 62 -6.42 8.70 6.50
C SER A 62 -5.12 9.40 6.88
N PHE A 63 -4.06 8.63 7.13
CA PHE A 63 -2.74 9.17 7.43
C PHE A 63 -2.19 9.97 6.23
N ALA A 64 -2.31 9.43 5.03
CA ALA A 64 -1.81 10.09 3.82
C ALA A 64 -2.51 11.42 3.59
N LEU A 65 -3.84 11.46 3.76
CA LEU A 65 -4.62 12.68 3.60
C LEU A 65 -4.25 13.72 4.66
N GLU A 66 -4.10 13.29 5.91
CA GLU A 66 -3.72 14.18 7.01
C GLU A 66 -2.34 14.80 6.78
N LYS A 67 -1.40 14.03 6.26
CA LYS A 67 -0.03 14.51 5.97
C LYS A 67 0.05 15.36 4.71
N GLY A 68 -1.01 15.42 3.91
CA GLY A 68 -1.03 16.23 2.71
C GLY A 68 -0.43 15.60 1.48
N TYR A 69 -0.24 14.28 1.47
CA TYR A 69 0.21 13.60 0.25
C TYR A 69 -0.85 13.71 -0.83
N LYS A 70 -0.39 13.88 -2.06
CA LYS A 70 -1.28 14.03 -3.22
C LYS A 70 -1.31 12.79 -4.09
N THR A 71 -0.30 11.93 -3.98
CA THR A 71 -0.17 10.75 -4.82
C THR A 71 0.37 9.58 -4.00
N ILE A 72 -0.26 8.42 -4.16
CA ILE A 72 0.24 7.17 -3.59
C ILE A 72 0.59 6.24 -4.74
N LEU A 73 1.81 5.70 -4.70
CA LEU A 73 2.30 4.74 -5.68
C LEU A 73 2.51 3.38 -5.01
N LEU A 74 2.42 2.32 -5.79
CA LEU A 74 2.80 1.00 -5.34
C LEU A 74 3.24 0.14 -6.51
N ASP A 75 4.00 -0.90 -6.20
CA ASP A 75 4.32 -1.97 -7.13
C ASP A 75 3.82 -3.29 -6.54
N THR A 76 3.38 -4.20 -7.40
CA THR A 76 2.87 -5.50 -6.99
C THR A 76 3.23 -6.53 -8.04
N PRO A 77 3.48 -7.80 -7.66
CA PRO A 77 3.77 -8.84 -8.64
C PRO A 77 2.65 -8.98 -9.67
N HIS A 78 3.03 -9.21 -10.92
CA HIS A 78 2.09 -9.29 -12.04
C HIS A 78 0.98 -10.33 -11.83
N ASN A 79 1.29 -11.43 -11.17
CA ASN A 79 0.37 -12.56 -11.02
C ASN A 79 -0.52 -12.51 -9.76
N THR A 80 -0.61 -11.37 -9.09
CA THR A 80 -1.43 -11.23 -7.88
C THR A 80 -2.80 -10.63 -8.22
N GLU A 81 -3.67 -11.45 -8.79
CA GLU A 81 -4.99 -10.99 -9.26
C GLU A 81 -5.84 -10.38 -8.15
N ARG A 82 -5.83 -10.99 -6.96
CA ARG A 82 -6.62 -10.47 -5.83
C ARG A 82 -6.16 -9.07 -5.42
N ALA A 83 -4.86 -8.85 -5.38
CA ALA A 83 -4.30 -7.54 -5.07
C ALA A 83 -4.70 -6.51 -6.14
N HIS A 84 -4.62 -6.88 -7.42
CA HIS A 84 -5.03 -6.00 -8.51
C HIS A 84 -6.50 -5.57 -8.38
N LYS A 85 -7.38 -6.51 -8.08
CA LYS A 85 -8.79 -6.20 -7.87
C LYS A 85 -9.00 -5.24 -6.71
N PHE A 86 -8.26 -5.45 -5.62
CA PHE A 86 -8.34 -4.57 -4.46
C PHE A 86 -7.95 -3.14 -4.84
N TYR A 87 -6.82 -2.98 -5.53
CA TYR A 87 -6.32 -1.65 -5.90
C TYR A 87 -7.26 -0.95 -6.88
N HIS A 88 -7.79 -1.65 -7.88
CA HIS A 88 -8.78 -1.07 -8.79
C HIS A 88 -10.02 -0.61 -8.04
N LYS A 89 -10.52 -1.42 -7.13
CA LYS A 89 -11.69 -1.08 -6.32
C LYS A 89 -11.43 0.11 -5.41
N ALA A 90 -10.20 0.28 -4.95
CA ALA A 90 -9.80 1.40 -4.11
C ALA A 90 -9.57 2.69 -4.88
N GLY A 91 -9.65 2.64 -6.21
CA GLY A 91 -9.49 3.83 -7.06
C GLY A 91 -8.14 3.99 -7.70
N PHE A 92 -7.21 3.07 -7.48
CA PHE A 92 -5.91 3.10 -8.15
C PHE A 92 -6.08 2.75 -9.62
N ARG A 93 -5.27 3.40 -10.46
CA ARG A 93 -5.16 3.01 -11.86
C ARG A 93 -3.81 2.35 -12.10
N GLN A 94 -3.80 1.34 -12.96
CA GLN A 94 -2.58 0.68 -13.36
C GLN A 94 -1.85 1.56 -14.37
N VAL A 95 -0.54 1.76 -14.15
CA VAL A 95 0.29 2.60 -15.01
C VAL A 95 1.53 1.82 -15.43
N LYS A 96 2.17 2.30 -16.50
CA LYS A 96 3.46 1.75 -16.93
C LYS A 96 4.57 2.37 -16.10
N GLU A 97 5.68 1.65 -15.96
CA GLU A 97 6.83 2.16 -15.24
C GLU A 97 7.29 3.51 -15.81
N THR A 98 7.22 3.67 -17.12
CA THR A 98 7.60 4.92 -17.79
C THR A 98 6.68 6.09 -17.48
N GLU A 99 5.49 5.82 -16.96
CA GLU A 99 4.51 6.85 -16.58
C GLU A 99 4.65 7.30 -15.13
N LEU A 100 5.51 6.63 -14.35
CA LEU A 100 5.68 6.97 -12.95
C LEU A 100 6.42 8.31 -12.80
N PRO A 101 5.99 9.17 -11.85
CA PRO A 101 6.67 10.44 -11.61
C PRO A 101 8.00 10.28 -10.88
N ILE A 102 8.32 9.07 -10.45
CA ILE A 102 9.55 8.77 -9.71
C ILE A 102 10.17 7.50 -10.25
N LYS A 103 11.44 7.29 -9.89
CA LYS A 103 12.10 5.99 -10.07
C LYS A 103 12.22 5.36 -8.70
N PHE A 104 11.81 4.11 -8.57
CA PHE A 104 12.03 3.38 -7.34
C PHE A 104 12.38 1.94 -7.65
N SER A 105 13.21 1.38 -6.77
CA SER A 105 13.63 0.00 -6.88
C SER A 105 12.47 -0.92 -6.47
N HIS A 106 12.22 -1.93 -7.26
CA HIS A 106 11.20 -2.94 -6.94
C HIS A 106 11.85 -4.32 -6.91
N PRO A 107 11.43 -5.18 -5.97
CA PRO A 107 12.09 -6.47 -5.77
C PRO A 107 11.71 -7.52 -6.81
N TYR A 108 10.69 -7.26 -7.63
CA TYR A 108 10.16 -8.23 -8.57
C TYR A 108 10.55 -7.86 -9.99
N LYS A 109 10.92 -8.88 -10.78
CA LYS A 109 11.28 -8.69 -12.17
C LYS A 109 10.06 -8.29 -13.02
N ASP A 110 8.91 -8.91 -12.75
CA ASP A 110 7.67 -8.64 -13.46
C ASP A 110 6.67 -8.04 -12.47
N CYS A 111 6.65 -6.70 -12.43
CA CYS A 111 5.77 -5.95 -11.54
C CYS A 111 4.78 -5.13 -12.32
N ASP A 112 3.63 -4.93 -11.74
CA ASP A 112 2.67 -3.94 -12.18
C ASP A 112 2.69 -2.78 -11.20
N PHE A 113 2.48 -1.58 -11.74
CA PHE A 113 2.52 -0.34 -10.97
C PHE A 113 1.14 0.29 -10.92
N PHE A 114 0.78 0.80 -9.77
CA PHE A 114 -0.52 1.44 -9.55
C PHE A 114 -0.31 2.82 -8.95
N LEU A 115 -1.20 3.74 -9.31
CA LEU A 115 -1.13 5.13 -8.87
C LEU A 115 -2.51 5.60 -8.44
N LEU A 116 -2.58 6.27 -7.29
CA LEU A 116 -3.79 6.92 -6.80
C LEU A 116 -3.50 8.40 -6.57
N GLU A 117 -4.33 9.25 -7.17
CA GLU A 117 -4.29 10.68 -6.91
C GLU A 117 -5.34 11.02 -5.86
N LEU A 118 -4.88 11.65 -4.79
CA LEU A 118 -5.73 12.00 -3.64
C LEU A 118 -6.43 13.35 -3.81
#